data_f0d50dbe870f35866643c1e92929a54a
#
_entry.id   f0d50dbe870f35866643c1e92929a54a
#
_cell.length_a   1.000
_cell.length_b   1.000
_cell.length_c   1.000
_cell.angle_alpha   90.00
_cell.angle_beta   90.00
_cell.angle_gamma   90.00
#
_symmetry.space_group_name_H-M   'P 1'
#
loop_
_entity.id
_entity.type
_entity.pdbx_description
1 polymer ?
#
loop_
_entity_poly.entity_id
_entity_poly.type
_entity_poly.pdbx_seq_one_letter_code
_entity_poly.pdbx_strand_id
1 'polypeptide(L)'
;MTMKPHNTRRLLLGGLALALVAALAYVALRTGPLAPIKVQVTTVKTGRVAPEIFGIGQVEAQRSWMVGPTVAGRVRAVQVDVGDTVQPGQPLADMDPVDLDQRLAALDASMARAQSARQAAAAQLVDAQARRALAANNLQRNQDLARQAFISAGALEARVQEVASADAGVQAAQANLNGSAQDAARLQAERAALAQQRGNLKLVAPALAVVTTREAEAGSTVVAGQAVLRLVDPASLWVKLRVDQGRSAGLAPGLVARIALRSRPGETLAGKVARVELLADSVTEERLAMVAFDALPAGVSVGEMAEVTLQLPATAESLLLPNAALVQHEGTTGVWRLVNGELGFVPVTLGAQGLDGSVQVLGPPKGGLNEGDTVVLYSQSALKAKARIAVVDPLVPAGGAQ
;
A
#
# COMPACT_ATOMS: atom_id res chain seq x y z
N MET A 1 -55.46 96.18 4.02
CA MET A 1 -55.69 95.01 3.27
C MET A 1 -55.05 93.83 3.99
N THR A 2 -55.79 93.13 4.81
CA THR A 2 -55.31 92.05 5.68
C THR A 2 -55.56 90.71 4.94
N MET A 3 -54.45 90.10 4.47
CA MET A 3 -54.48 88.71 3.91
C MET A 3 -54.78 87.70 5.05
N LYS A 4 -55.84 86.92 4.85
CA LYS A 4 -56.30 85.89 5.81
C LYS A 4 -55.22 84.84 5.99
N PRO A 5 -54.89 84.43 7.22
CA PRO A 5 -53.80 83.49 7.57
C PRO A 5 -54.09 81.98 7.24
N HIS A 6 -55.19 81.62 6.61
CA HIS A 6 -55.63 80.25 6.38
C HIS A 6 -55.01 79.60 5.15
N ASN A 7 -54.62 80.38 4.10
CA ASN A 7 -54.05 79.87 2.87
C ASN A 7 -52.55 79.51 2.93
N THR A 8 -51.79 80.26 3.75
CA THR A 8 -50.35 80.02 3.95
C THR A 8 -50.08 78.72 4.69
N ARG A 9 -50.94 78.38 5.66
CA ARG A 9 -50.82 77.08 6.38
C ARG A 9 -51.13 75.90 5.54
N ARG A 10 -52.06 75.99 4.61
CA ARG A 10 -52.40 74.92 3.62
C ARG A 10 -51.26 74.77 2.58
N LEU A 11 -50.63 75.84 2.15
CA LEU A 11 -49.47 75.81 1.21
C LEU A 11 -48.23 75.22 1.93
N LEU A 12 -47.96 75.57 3.16
CA LEU A 12 -46.88 74.99 3.97
C LEU A 12 -47.09 73.51 4.24
N LEU A 13 -48.27 73.06 4.58
CA LEU A 13 -48.63 71.65 4.76
C LEU A 13 -48.57 70.86 3.44
N GLY A 14 -48.95 71.43 2.31
CA GLY A 14 -48.82 70.85 0.99
C GLY A 14 -47.36 70.68 0.56
N GLY A 15 -46.52 71.71 0.83
CA GLY A 15 -45.07 71.67 0.59
C GLY A 15 -44.35 70.62 1.45
N LEU A 16 -44.74 70.51 2.71
CA LEU A 16 -44.21 69.49 3.63
C LEU A 16 -44.60 68.04 3.20
N ALA A 17 -45.88 67.89 2.80
CA ALA A 17 -46.33 66.59 2.29
C ALA A 17 -45.62 66.19 0.98
N LEU A 18 -45.40 67.15 0.06
CA LEU A 18 -44.68 66.91 -1.19
C LEU A 18 -43.20 66.59 -0.94
N ALA A 19 -42.58 67.29 0.04
CA ALA A 19 -41.19 66.99 0.44
C ALA A 19 -41.06 65.60 1.10
N LEU A 20 -42.06 65.19 1.90
CA LEU A 20 -42.08 63.89 2.56
C LEU A 20 -42.30 62.76 1.56
N VAL A 21 -43.20 62.99 0.56
CA VAL A 21 -43.39 62.03 -0.57
C VAL A 21 -42.11 61.94 -1.41
N ALA A 22 -41.45 63.07 -1.73
CA ALA A 22 -40.19 63.12 -2.45
C ALA A 22 -39.07 62.41 -1.69
N ALA A 23 -38.99 62.63 -0.36
CA ALA A 23 -38.02 61.91 0.51
C ALA A 23 -38.31 60.41 0.58
N LEU A 24 -39.58 60.02 0.72
CA LEU A 24 -39.98 58.62 0.69
C LEU A 24 -39.69 57.96 -0.68
N ALA A 25 -39.98 58.64 -1.78
CA ALA A 25 -39.63 58.20 -3.11
C ALA A 25 -38.12 58.08 -3.31
N TYR A 26 -37.33 59.02 -2.78
CA TYR A 26 -35.88 58.97 -2.82
C TYR A 26 -35.31 57.76 -2.02
N VAL A 27 -35.81 57.53 -0.80
CA VAL A 27 -35.43 56.41 0.01
C VAL A 27 -35.86 55.08 -0.65
N ALA A 28 -37.08 54.99 -1.19
CA ALA A 28 -37.58 53.80 -1.83
C ALA A 28 -36.77 53.46 -3.09
N LEU A 29 -36.30 54.47 -3.87
CA LEU A 29 -35.50 54.25 -5.09
C LEU A 29 -34.02 53.98 -4.80
N ARG A 30 -33.47 54.40 -3.68
CA ARG A 30 -32.02 54.32 -3.38
C ARG A 30 -31.64 53.27 -2.35
N THR A 31 -32.50 52.96 -1.37
CA THR A 31 -32.26 51.98 -0.29
C THR A 31 -33.44 51.04 -0.04
N GLY A 32 -34.61 51.26 -0.70
CA GLY A 32 -35.81 50.46 -0.52
C GLY A 32 -35.91 49.32 -1.58
N PRO A 33 -37.09 48.64 -1.66
CA PRO A 33 -37.33 47.47 -2.51
C PRO A 33 -37.23 47.76 -4.02
N LEU A 34 -37.10 49.03 -4.44
CA LEU A 34 -36.90 49.44 -5.85
C LEU A 34 -35.45 49.81 -6.16
N ALA A 35 -34.57 49.75 -5.16
CA ALA A 35 -33.14 50.02 -5.35
C ALA A 35 -32.49 48.94 -6.27
N PRO A 36 -31.53 49.35 -7.11
CA PRO A 36 -30.80 48.39 -7.96
C PRO A 36 -30.02 47.43 -7.09
N ILE A 37 -30.14 46.11 -7.39
CA ILE A 37 -29.41 45.05 -6.71
C ILE A 37 -27.93 45.17 -7.10
N LYS A 38 -27.07 45.25 -6.10
CA LYS A 38 -25.64 45.29 -6.32
C LYS A 38 -25.14 43.90 -6.69
N VAL A 39 -24.43 43.81 -7.81
CA VAL A 39 -23.89 42.56 -8.34
C VAL A 39 -22.42 42.73 -8.68
N GLN A 40 -21.64 41.69 -8.43
CA GLN A 40 -20.30 41.56 -8.97
C GLN A 40 -20.37 40.68 -10.22
N VAL A 41 -19.64 41.02 -11.24
CA VAL A 41 -19.66 40.31 -12.53
C VAL A 41 -18.28 39.74 -12.85
N THR A 42 -18.27 38.73 -13.70
CA THR A 42 -17.05 38.15 -14.29
C THR A 42 -17.31 37.81 -15.75
N THR A 43 -16.23 37.64 -16.52
CA THR A 43 -16.31 37.22 -17.91
C THR A 43 -16.13 35.74 -18.08
N VAL A 44 -16.91 35.11 -18.92
CA VAL A 44 -16.74 33.71 -19.33
C VAL A 44 -15.45 33.59 -20.13
N LYS A 45 -14.62 32.60 -19.77
CA LYS A 45 -13.34 32.33 -20.43
C LYS A 45 -13.38 30.97 -21.11
N THR A 46 -12.61 30.79 -22.15
CA THR A 46 -12.34 29.46 -22.72
C THR A 46 -11.05 28.92 -22.16
N GLY A 47 -11.03 27.64 -21.82
CA GLY A 47 -9.84 26.97 -21.26
C GLY A 47 -10.06 25.50 -20.99
N ARG A 48 -9.10 24.90 -20.28
CA ARG A 48 -9.14 23.49 -19.89
C ARG A 48 -9.16 23.41 -18.38
N VAL A 49 -10.02 22.59 -17.84
CA VAL A 49 -9.98 22.22 -16.42
C VAL A 49 -9.03 21.03 -16.28
N ALA A 50 -8.10 21.13 -15.35
CA ALA A 50 -7.34 19.98 -14.88
C ALA A 50 -7.97 19.50 -13.56
N PRO A 51 -8.90 18.55 -13.58
CA PRO A 51 -9.53 18.08 -12.37
C PRO A 51 -8.49 17.44 -11.46
N GLU A 52 -8.66 17.58 -10.17
CA GLU A 52 -7.76 17.00 -9.18
C GLU A 52 -8.56 16.20 -8.17
N ILE A 53 -7.97 15.09 -7.72
CA ILE A 53 -8.52 14.28 -6.63
C ILE A 53 -7.68 14.55 -5.41
N PHE A 54 -8.29 15.06 -4.36
CA PHE A 54 -7.65 15.25 -3.06
C PHE A 54 -7.99 14.08 -2.13
N GLY A 55 -7.02 13.64 -1.35
CA GLY A 55 -7.22 12.66 -0.30
C GLY A 55 -6.16 12.76 0.78
N ILE A 56 -6.43 12.11 1.89
CA ILE A 56 -5.51 12.02 3.02
C ILE A 56 -4.99 10.58 3.07
N GLY A 57 -3.71 10.44 3.32
CA GLY A 57 -3.07 9.13 3.39
C GLY A 57 -2.09 9.03 4.54
N GLN A 58 -1.57 7.84 4.71
CA GLN A 58 -0.55 7.51 5.69
C GLN A 58 0.62 6.84 4.99
N VAL A 59 1.84 7.17 5.40
CA VAL A 59 3.04 6.51 4.91
C VAL A 59 3.08 5.09 5.46
N GLU A 60 3.13 4.11 4.58
CA GLU A 60 3.28 2.69 4.91
C GLU A 60 4.48 2.11 4.15
N ALA A 61 5.05 1.03 4.67
CA ALA A 61 6.06 0.28 3.94
C ALA A 61 5.40 -0.77 3.05
N GLN A 62 5.79 -0.83 1.79
CA GLN A 62 5.36 -1.88 0.86
C GLN A 62 5.88 -3.24 1.30
N ARG A 63 7.11 -3.29 1.85
CA ARG A 63 7.76 -4.49 2.36
C ARG A 63 7.98 -4.37 3.86
N SER A 64 7.37 -5.28 4.59
CA SER A 64 7.53 -5.41 6.04
C SER A 64 7.64 -6.89 6.40
N TRP A 65 8.38 -7.20 7.45
CA TRP A 65 8.58 -8.56 7.93
C TRP A 65 8.27 -8.65 9.41
N MET A 66 7.55 -9.68 9.76
CA MET A 66 7.38 -10.12 11.14
C MET A 66 8.38 -11.23 11.40
N VAL A 67 9.42 -10.96 12.19
CA VAL A 67 10.45 -11.93 12.53
C VAL A 67 10.10 -12.56 13.87
N GLY A 68 9.86 -13.87 13.84
CA GLY A 68 9.49 -14.66 15.00
C GLY A 68 9.90 -16.12 14.84
N PRO A 69 9.82 -16.94 15.92
CA PRO A 69 10.21 -18.33 15.90
C PRO A 69 9.20 -19.18 15.13
N THR A 70 9.69 -20.29 14.54
CA THR A 70 8.87 -21.32 13.88
C THR A 70 8.30 -22.35 14.85
N VAL A 71 8.82 -22.39 16.08
CA VAL A 71 8.34 -23.22 17.19
C VAL A 71 8.23 -22.40 18.45
N ALA A 72 7.27 -22.73 19.32
CA ALA A 72 7.10 -22.04 20.58
C ALA A 72 8.35 -22.20 21.46
N GLY A 73 8.74 -21.12 22.14
CA GLY A 73 9.91 -21.14 23.02
C GLY A 73 10.08 -19.82 23.76
N ARG A 74 11.10 -19.77 24.61
CA ARG A 74 11.48 -18.56 25.34
C ARG A 74 12.55 -17.80 24.58
N VAL A 75 12.41 -16.48 24.49
CA VAL A 75 13.45 -15.59 23.98
C VAL A 75 14.60 -15.55 24.96
N ARG A 76 15.81 -15.94 24.52
CA ARG A 76 17.02 -15.91 25.34
C ARG A 76 17.65 -14.51 25.35
N ALA A 77 17.76 -13.90 24.18
CA ALA A 77 18.33 -12.57 24.02
C ALA A 77 17.78 -11.89 22.76
N VAL A 78 17.64 -10.57 22.80
CA VAL A 78 17.38 -9.71 21.64
C VAL A 78 18.61 -8.83 21.46
N GLN A 79 19.17 -8.77 20.24
CA GLN A 79 20.48 -8.18 19.95
C GLN A 79 20.36 -6.80 19.27
N VAL A 80 19.15 -6.38 18.92
CA VAL A 80 18.85 -5.13 18.21
C VAL A 80 17.71 -4.39 18.89
N ASP A 81 17.65 -3.06 18.69
CA ASP A 81 16.59 -2.24 19.24
C ASP A 81 15.83 -1.49 18.14
N VAL A 82 14.71 -0.86 18.54
CA VAL A 82 13.89 -0.03 17.66
C VAL A 82 14.72 1.13 17.09
N GLY A 83 14.66 1.31 15.77
CA GLY A 83 15.46 2.30 15.02
C GLY A 83 16.74 1.74 14.41
N ASP A 84 17.21 0.55 14.83
CA ASP A 84 18.41 -0.05 14.27
C ASP A 84 18.22 -0.46 12.80
N THR A 85 19.23 -0.19 11.98
CA THR A 85 19.33 -0.70 10.61
C THR A 85 20.05 -2.03 10.61
N VAL A 86 19.43 -3.05 10.03
CA VAL A 86 19.96 -4.43 10.01
C VAL A 86 20.26 -4.89 8.59
N GLN A 87 21.31 -5.69 8.46
CA GLN A 87 21.76 -6.26 7.18
C GLN A 87 21.15 -7.66 6.97
N PRO A 88 21.01 -8.13 5.70
CA PRO A 88 20.57 -9.49 5.41
C PRO A 88 21.42 -10.53 6.15
N GLY A 89 20.77 -11.48 6.83
CA GLY A 89 21.43 -12.54 7.62
C GLY A 89 21.97 -12.10 8.98
N GLN A 90 21.87 -10.82 9.34
CA GLN A 90 22.29 -10.34 10.68
C GLN A 90 21.43 -10.99 11.77
N PRO A 91 22.05 -11.52 12.83
CA PRO A 91 21.31 -12.03 13.98
C PRO A 91 20.55 -10.90 14.68
N LEU A 92 19.29 -11.15 14.99
CA LEU A 92 18.37 -10.21 15.63
C LEU A 92 17.99 -10.62 17.03
N ALA A 93 17.72 -11.92 17.21
CA ALA A 93 17.39 -12.50 18.49
C ALA A 93 17.73 -13.99 18.51
N ASP A 94 17.97 -14.51 19.71
CA ASP A 94 18.19 -15.93 19.97
C ASP A 94 17.06 -16.48 20.84
N MET A 95 16.53 -17.64 20.43
CA MET A 95 15.61 -18.42 21.25
C MET A 95 16.38 -19.38 22.15
N ASP A 96 15.77 -19.76 23.29
CA ASP A 96 16.34 -20.74 24.20
C ASP A 96 16.31 -22.14 23.54
N PRO A 97 17.45 -22.81 23.33
CA PRO A 97 17.51 -24.14 22.75
C PRO A 97 16.95 -25.23 23.62
N VAL A 98 16.66 -24.95 24.92
CA VAL A 98 16.17 -25.91 25.92
C VAL A 98 17.09 -27.16 25.94
N ASP A 99 16.61 -28.31 25.43
CA ASP A 99 17.32 -29.61 25.42
C ASP A 99 17.87 -29.99 24.02
N LEU A 100 17.76 -29.11 23.00
CA LEU A 100 18.19 -29.43 21.62
C LEU A 100 19.69 -29.71 21.50
N ASP A 101 20.51 -29.02 22.27
CA ASP A 101 21.98 -29.24 22.29
C ASP A 101 22.32 -30.60 22.85
N GLN A 102 21.63 -31.05 23.93
CA GLN A 102 21.80 -32.37 24.51
C GLN A 102 21.30 -33.48 23.56
N ARG A 103 20.18 -33.25 22.90
CA ARG A 103 19.65 -34.18 21.88
C ARG A 103 20.59 -34.34 20.68
N LEU A 104 21.19 -33.25 20.23
CA LEU A 104 22.21 -33.29 19.17
C LEU A 104 23.42 -34.09 19.61
N ALA A 105 23.94 -33.88 20.83
CA ALA A 105 25.07 -34.63 21.36
C ALA A 105 24.75 -36.12 21.49
N ALA A 106 23.55 -36.50 21.94
CA ALA A 106 23.11 -37.90 22.01
C ALA A 106 23.02 -38.54 20.63
N LEU A 107 22.55 -37.78 19.63
CA LEU A 107 22.45 -38.26 18.26
C LEU A 107 23.85 -38.39 17.60
N ASP A 108 24.79 -37.50 17.90
CA ASP A 108 26.19 -37.58 17.46
C ASP A 108 26.85 -38.84 18.01
N ALA A 109 26.63 -39.18 19.26
CA ALA A 109 27.09 -40.45 19.87
C ALA A 109 26.47 -41.69 19.20
N SER A 110 25.18 -41.61 18.83
CA SER A 110 24.49 -42.68 18.10
C SER A 110 25.04 -42.85 16.67
N MET A 111 25.33 -41.77 16.00
CA MET A 111 25.99 -41.77 14.67
C MET A 111 27.39 -42.41 14.73
N ALA A 112 28.19 -42.07 15.74
CA ALA A 112 29.53 -42.68 15.92
C ALA A 112 29.42 -44.19 16.07
N ARG A 113 28.45 -44.70 16.87
CA ARG A 113 28.18 -46.14 16.99
C ARG A 113 27.77 -46.78 15.67
N ALA A 114 26.88 -46.16 14.91
CA ALA A 114 26.44 -46.65 13.59
C ALA A 114 27.59 -46.70 12.58
N GLN A 115 28.46 -45.70 12.59
CA GLN A 115 29.68 -45.72 11.77
C GLN A 115 30.63 -46.84 12.12
N SER A 116 30.85 -47.12 13.43
CA SER A 116 31.64 -48.24 13.85
C SER A 116 31.03 -49.60 13.44
N ALA A 117 29.69 -49.74 13.56
CA ALA A 117 28.98 -50.91 13.08
C ALA A 117 29.13 -51.13 11.56
N ARG A 118 29.03 -50.06 10.77
CA ARG A 118 29.27 -50.12 9.32
C ARG A 118 30.72 -50.54 8.98
N GLN A 119 31.70 -50.03 9.73
CA GLN A 119 33.10 -50.41 9.55
C GLN A 119 33.30 -51.90 9.87
N ALA A 120 32.70 -52.40 10.94
CA ALA A 120 32.72 -53.83 11.30
C ALA A 120 32.06 -54.69 10.21
N ALA A 121 30.91 -54.31 9.70
CA ALA A 121 30.22 -54.99 8.60
C ALA A 121 31.05 -54.98 7.29
N ALA A 122 31.75 -53.89 6.99
CA ALA A 122 32.66 -53.82 5.86
C ALA A 122 33.86 -54.79 6.00
N ALA A 123 34.43 -54.92 7.21
CA ALA A 123 35.48 -55.85 7.49
C ALA A 123 34.99 -57.32 7.34
N GLN A 124 33.75 -57.63 7.80
CA GLN A 124 33.12 -58.92 7.61
C GLN A 124 32.92 -59.28 6.15
N LEU A 125 32.56 -58.30 5.30
CA LEU A 125 32.44 -58.50 3.83
C LEU A 125 33.79 -58.84 3.21
N VAL A 126 34.86 -58.15 3.62
CA VAL A 126 36.23 -58.43 3.11
C VAL A 126 36.65 -59.83 3.50
N ASP A 127 36.40 -60.29 4.75
CA ASP A 127 36.68 -61.67 5.19
C ASP A 127 35.88 -62.71 4.38
N ALA A 128 34.55 -62.48 4.19
CA ALA A 128 33.72 -63.36 3.39
C ALA A 128 34.20 -63.46 1.90
N GLN A 129 34.62 -62.37 1.33
CA GLN A 129 35.21 -62.32 -0.02
C GLN A 129 36.52 -63.09 -0.09
N ALA A 130 37.38 -62.99 0.88
CA ALA A 130 38.63 -63.76 0.98
C ALA A 130 38.37 -65.29 1.07
N ARG A 131 37.39 -65.70 1.91
CA ARG A 131 36.97 -67.11 2.00
C ARG A 131 36.43 -67.64 0.67
N ARG A 132 35.59 -66.88 0.01
CA ARG A 132 35.05 -67.18 -1.30
C ARG A 132 36.16 -67.35 -2.36
N ALA A 133 37.15 -66.45 -2.37
CA ALA A 133 38.29 -66.51 -3.26
C ALA A 133 39.13 -67.81 -3.03
N LEU A 134 39.36 -68.18 -1.75
CA LEU A 134 40.03 -69.40 -1.38
C LEU A 134 39.26 -70.65 -1.83
N ALA A 135 37.94 -70.72 -1.58
CA ALA A 135 37.08 -71.82 -2.02
C ALA A 135 37.07 -71.94 -3.57
N ALA A 136 36.99 -70.84 -4.30
CA ALA A 136 37.03 -70.83 -5.77
C ALA A 136 38.38 -71.36 -6.31
N ASN A 137 39.50 -70.96 -5.73
CA ASN A 137 40.84 -71.42 -6.10
C ASN A 137 41.01 -72.92 -5.82
N ASN A 138 40.44 -73.43 -4.68
CA ASN A 138 40.43 -74.85 -4.35
C ASN A 138 39.58 -75.63 -5.34
N LEU A 139 38.40 -75.16 -5.70
CA LEU A 139 37.55 -75.79 -6.70
C LEU A 139 38.27 -75.94 -8.06
N GLN A 140 38.91 -74.88 -8.54
CA GLN A 140 39.63 -74.88 -9.78
C GLN A 140 40.75 -75.93 -9.80
N ARG A 141 41.55 -76.00 -8.74
CA ARG A 141 42.60 -77.03 -8.58
C ARG A 141 41.98 -78.43 -8.58
N ASN A 142 40.88 -78.65 -7.88
CA ASN A 142 40.23 -79.94 -7.82
C ASN A 142 39.56 -80.34 -9.18
N GLN A 143 39.05 -79.36 -9.93
CA GLN A 143 38.57 -79.57 -11.30
C GLN A 143 39.70 -80.06 -12.21
N ASP A 144 40.91 -79.52 -12.10
CA ASP A 144 42.08 -79.95 -12.88
C ASP A 144 42.50 -81.41 -12.54
N LEU A 145 42.48 -81.73 -11.24
CA LEU A 145 42.74 -83.08 -10.72
C LEU A 145 41.65 -84.09 -11.14
N ALA A 146 40.39 -83.72 -11.20
CA ALA A 146 39.28 -84.54 -11.66
C ALA A 146 39.40 -84.87 -13.14
N ARG A 147 39.80 -83.87 -13.95
CA ARG A 147 40.08 -84.11 -15.43
C ARG A 147 41.16 -85.14 -15.67
N GLN A 148 42.08 -85.30 -14.71
CA GLN A 148 43.16 -86.26 -14.73
C GLN A 148 42.76 -87.58 -14.02
N ALA A 149 41.50 -87.76 -13.57
CA ALA A 149 40.96 -88.87 -12.84
C ALA A 149 41.64 -89.15 -11.44
N PHE A 150 42.26 -88.09 -10.80
CA PHE A 150 42.94 -88.23 -9.49
C PHE A 150 42.01 -88.04 -8.29
N ILE A 151 40.77 -87.59 -8.54
CA ILE A 151 39.78 -87.42 -7.42
C ILE A 151 38.42 -88.02 -7.87
N SER A 152 37.59 -88.39 -6.85
CA SER A 152 36.24 -88.86 -7.07
C SER A 152 35.23 -87.77 -7.41
N ALA A 153 34.12 -88.08 -8.10
CA ALA A 153 33.05 -87.18 -8.40
C ALA A 153 32.45 -86.50 -7.08
N GLY A 154 32.28 -87.28 -6.02
CA GLY A 154 31.78 -86.79 -4.76
C GLY A 154 32.74 -85.77 -4.06
N ALA A 155 34.07 -85.96 -4.25
CA ALA A 155 35.03 -84.95 -3.73
C ALA A 155 34.98 -83.61 -4.51
N LEU A 156 34.74 -83.68 -5.85
CA LEU A 156 34.54 -82.48 -6.65
C LEU A 156 33.22 -81.76 -6.25
N GLU A 157 32.12 -82.51 -6.08
CA GLU A 157 30.80 -82.00 -5.70
C GLU A 157 30.87 -81.27 -4.33
N ALA A 158 31.64 -81.85 -3.34
CA ALA A 158 31.87 -81.16 -2.08
C ALA A 158 32.54 -79.79 -2.24
N ARG A 159 33.48 -79.62 -3.19
CA ARG A 159 34.11 -78.32 -3.47
C ARG A 159 33.14 -77.33 -4.17
N VAL A 160 32.26 -77.83 -5.02
CA VAL A 160 31.20 -77.02 -5.61
C VAL A 160 30.27 -76.43 -4.50
N GLN A 161 29.87 -77.30 -3.55
CA GLN A 161 29.05 -76.90 -2.41
C GLN A 161 29.78 -75.92 -1.48
N GLU A 162 31.11 -76.06 -1.30
CA GLU A 162 31.92 -75.11 -0.52
C GLU A 162 31.91 -73.73 -1.16
N VAL A 163 32.04 -73.60 -2.49
CA VAL A 163 31.95 -72.31 -3.17
C VAL A 163 30.54 -71.72 -3.07
N ALA A 164 29.49 -72.54 -3.26
CA ALA A 164 28.10 -72.08 -3.14
C ALA A 164 27.82 -71.55 -1.71
N SER A 165 28.33 -72.22 -0.69
CA SER A 165 28.24 -71.75 0.72
C SER A 165 29.00 -70.41 0.96
N ALA A 166 30.22 -70.31 0.35
CA ALA A 166 31.00 -69.07 0.47
C ALA A 166 30.35 -67.91 -0.27
N ASP A 167 29.71 -68.14 -1.43
CA ASP A 167 28.94 -67.14 -2.14
C ASP A 167 27.74 -66.64 -1.35
N ALA A 168 27.00 -67.54 -0.73
CA ALA A 168 25.90 -67.17 0.19
C ALA A 168 26.42 -66.34 1.40
N GLY A 169 27.62 -66.67 1.89
CA GLY A 169 28.29 -65.89 2.96
C GLY A 169 28.62 -64.47 2.55
N VAL A 170 29.10 -64.26 1.29
CA VAL A 170 29.37 -62.93 0.73
C VAL A 170 28.07 -62.12 0.59
N GLN A 171 27.00 -62.76 0.12
CA GLN A 171 25.70 -62.11 -0.03
C GLN A 171 25.12 -61.68 1.33
N ALA A 172 25.26 -62.54 2.36
CA ALA A 172 24.83 -62.20 3.71
C ALA A 172 25.63 -61.02 4.30
N ALA A 173 26.98 -61.02 4.14
CA ALA A 173 27.83 -59.94 4.61
C ALA A 173 27.55 -58.63 3.85
N GLN A 174 27.29 -58.69 2.56
CA GLN A 174 26.90 -57.53 1.73
C GLN A 174 25.56 -56.96 2.21
N ALA A 175 24.56 -57.79 2.50
CA ALA A 175 23.28 -57.38 3.04
C ALA A 175 23.42 -56.70 4.39
N ASN A 176 24.28 -57.24 5.27
CA ASN A 176 24.57 -56.65 6.57
C ASN A 176 25.26 -55.27 6.45
N LEU A 177 26.23 -55.12 5.52
CA LEU A 177 26.86 -53.81 5.25
C LEU A 177 25.84 -52.81 4.72
N ASN A 178 24.95 -53.21 3.80
CA ASN A 178 23.90 -52.37 3.28
C ASN A 178 22.93 -51.92 4.40
N GLY A 179 22.51 -52.81 5.29
CA GLY A 179 21.67 -52.50 6.44
C GLY A 179 22.32 -51.49 7.37
N SER A 180 23.59 -51.74 7.73
CA SER A 180 24.34 -50.80 8.61
C SER A 180 24.61 -49.46 7.94
N ALA A 181 24.76 -49.41 6.60
CA ALA A 181 24.87 -48.15 5.88
C ALA A 181 23.55 -47.36 5.85
N GLN A 182 22.42 -48.05 5.74
CA GLN A 182 21.09 -47.41 5.79
C GLN A 182 20.80 -46.86 7.19
N ASP A 183 21.17 -47.57 8.26
CA ASP A 183 21.03 -47.09 9.63
C ASP A 183 21.87 -45.81 9.86
N ALA A 184 23.11 -45.79 9.38
CA ALA A 184 23.96 -44.61 9.48
C ALA A 184 23.36 -43.42 8.71
N ALA A 185 22.81 -43.66 7.50
CA ALA A 185 22.14 -42.64 6.68
C ALA A 185 20.88 -42.07 7.35
N ARG A 186 20.06 -42.95 8.01
CA ARG A 186 18.88 -42.55 8.77
C ARG A 186 19.26 -41.60 9.93
N LEU A 187 20.25 -42.00 10.73
CA LEU A 187 20.72 -41.16 11.84
C LEU A 187 21.32 -39.84 11.37
N GLN A 188 21.99 -39.84 10.21
CA GLN A 188 22.51 -38.61 9.62
C GLN A 188 21.37 -37.65 9.19
N ALA A 189 20.29 -38.19 8.63
CA ALA A 189 19.11 -37.40 8.26
C ALA A 189 18.40 -36.83 9.51
N GLU A 190 18.24 -37.63 10.56
CA GLU A 190 17.69 -37.22 11.86
C GLU A 190 18.53 -36.09 12.48
N ARG A 191 19.87 -36.21 12.44
CA ARG A 191 20.77 -35.18 12.94
C ARG A 191 20.64 -33.87 12.12
N ALA A 192 20.56 -33.98 10.79
CA ALA A 192 20.40 -32.81 9.93
C ALA A 192 19.09 -32.06 10.23
N ALA A 193 17.99 -32.80 10.43
CA ALA A 193 16.70 -32.23 10.79
C ALA A 193 16.75 -31.48 12.14
N LEU A 194 17.37 -32.10 13.15
CA LEU A 194 17.52 -31.49 14.49
C LEU A 194 18.46 -30.29 14.47
N ALA A 195 19.54 -30.32 13.66
CA ALA A 195 20.45 -29.20 13.45
C ALA A 195 19.75 -28.01 12.75
N GLN A 196 18.89 -28.30 11.77
CA GLN A 196 18.06 -27.28 11.13
C GLN A 196 17.07 -26.64 12.13
N GLN A 197 16.41 -27.46 12.96
CA GLN A 197 15.53 -26.95 14.01
C GLN A 197 16.28 -26.04 14.99
N ARG A 198 17.51 -26.41 15.38
CA ARG A 198 18.39 -25.56 16.21
C ARG A 198 18.76 -24.26 15.47
N GLY A 199 19.05 -24.33 14.17
CA GLY A 199 19.34 -23.17 13.33
C GLY A 199 18.19 -22.15 13.31
N ASN A 200 16.95 -22.64 13.26
CA ASN A 200 15.74 -21.83 13.25
C ASN A 200 15.47 -21.09 14.58
N LEU A 201 16.20 -21.41 15.65
CA LEU A 201 16.15 -20.66 16.91
C LEU A 201 16.92 -19.34 16.85
N LYS A 202 17.76 -19.12 15.84
CA LYS A 202 18.40 -17.85 15.56
C LYS A 202 17.52 -17.07 14.61
N LEU A 203 16.92 -16.00 15.10
CA LEU A 203 16.12 -15.09 14.28
C LEU A 203 17.05 -14.13 13.55
N VAL A 204 17.01 -14.15 12.22
CA VAL A 204 17.90 -13.33 11.38
C VAL A 204 17.10 -12.40 10.47
N ALA A 205 17.71 -11.29 10.08
CA ALA A 205 17.10 -10.34 9.15
C ALA A 205 17.01 -10.95 7.74
N PRO A 206 15.84 -10.93 7.08
CA PRO A 206 15.67 -11.47 5.74
C PRO A 206 16.24 -10.55 4.65
N ALA A 207 16.34 -9.25 4.92
CA ALA A 207 16.79 -8.22 3.98
C ALA A 207 17.38 -7.02 4.75
N LEU A 208 17.93 -6.04 4.00
CA LEU A 208 18.23 -4.72 4.57
C LEU A 208 16.92 -4.10 5.06
N ALA A 209 16.84 -3.75 6.34
CA ALA A 209 15.62 -3.26 6.96
C ALA A 209 15.92 -2.40 8.19
N VAL A 210 14.89 -1.71 8.67
CA VAL A 210 14.92 -0.98 9.94
C VAL A 210 13.94 -1.65 10.90
N VAL A 211 14.36 -1.82 12.16
CA VAL A 211 13.51 -2.34 13.23
C VAL A 211 12.48 -1.29 13.62
N THR A 212 11.19 -1.59 13.47
CA THR A 212 10.11 -0.66 13.82
C THR A 212 9.51 -0.92 15.19
N THR A 213 9.41 -2.19 15.57
CA THR A 213 8.88 -2.57 16.89
C THR A 213 9.59 -3.81 17.43
N ARG A 214 9.74 -3.85 18.76
CA ARG A 214 10.17 -5.01 19.54
C ARG A 214 8.99 -5.49 20.37
N GLU A 215 8.42 -6.65 19.98
CA GLU A 215 7.19 -7.18 20.60
C GLU A 215 7.47 -8.17 21.73
N ALA A 216 8.71 -8.67 21.84
CA ALA A 216 9.11 -9.59 22.90
C ALA A 216 10.50 -9.24 23.43
N GLU A 217 10.65 -9.40 24.75
CA GLU A 217 11.89 -9.17 25.50
C GLU A 217 12.57 -10.49 25.85
N ALA A 218 13.86 -10.41 26.23
CA ALA A 218 14.56 -11.55 26.80
C ALA A 218 13.81 -12.10 28.03
N GLY A 219 13.58 -13.41 28.04
CA GLY A 219 12.76 -14.09 29.06
C GLY A 219 11.29 -14.29 28.71
N SER A 220 10.76 -13.58 27.70
CA SER A 220 9.39 -13.74 27.20
C SER A 220 9.22 -15.10 26.52
N THR A 221 8.05 -15.72 26.71
CA THR A 221 7.65 -16.93 25.96
C THR A 221 6.77 -16.51 24.80
N VAL A 222 7.13 -16.95 23.59
CA VAL A 222 6.41 -16.65 22.34
C VAL A 222 5.98 -17.94 21.66
N VAL A 223 4.84 -17.89 20.99
CA VAL A 223 4.32 -19.03 20.22
C VAL A 223 4.85 -18.99 18.77
N ALA A 224 4.74 -20.09 18.07
CA ALA A 224 5.12 -20.17 16.65
C ALA A 224 4.36 -19.12 15.83
N GLY A 225 5.08 -18.37 15.00
CA GLY A 225 4.52 -17.30 14.16
C GLY A 225 4.24 -15.97 14.86
N GLN A 226 4.39 -15.89 16.19
CA GLN A 226 4.32 -14.61 16.89
C GLN A 226 5.57 -13.78 16.61
N ALA A 227 5.39 -12.52 16.25
CA ALA A 227 6.51 -11.62 16.03
C ALA A 227 7.28 -11.34 17.32
N VAL A 228 8.60 -11.42 17.25
CA VAL A 228 9.53 -10.89 18.26
C VAL A 228 9.94 -9.47 17.86
N LEU A 229 10.16 -9.27 16.56
CA LEU A 229 10.55 -8.00 15.96
C LEU A 229 9.74 -7.74 14.68
N ARG A 230 9.43 -6.48 14.41
CA ARG A 230 8.94 -6.04 13.10
C ARG A 230 9.98 -5.21 12.40
N LEU A 231 10.17 -5.51 11.14
CA LEU A 231 11.12 -4.85 10.27
C LEU A 231 10.39 -4.24 9.09
N VAL A 232 10.89 -3.12 8.59
CA VAL A 232 10.42 -2.51 7.34
C VAL A 232 11.60 -2.21 6.42
N ASP A 233 11.35 -2.28 5.14
CA ASP A 233 12.29 -1.78 4.15
C ASP A 233 12.13 -0.27 3.99
N PRO A 234 13.13 0.53 4.43
CA PRO A 234 13.05 1.98 4.37
C PRO A 234 13.00 2.54 2.94
N ALA A 235 13.44 1.76 1.94
CA ALA A 235 13.40 2.16 0.53
C ALA A 235 12.06 1.86 -0.15
N SER A 236 11.14 1.15 0.53
CA SER A 236 9.86 0.71 -0.03
C SER A 236 8.66 1.48 0.50
N LEU A 237 8.86 2.74 0.95
CA LEU A 237 7.77 3.54 1.49
C LEU A 237 6.89 4.10 0.36
N TRP A 238 5.62 4.13 0.61
CA TRP A 238 4.60 4.76 -0.20
C TRP A 238 3.53 5.41 0.67
N VAL A 239 2.62 6.19 0.08
CA VAL A 239 1.46 6.72 0.79
C VAL A 239 0.25 5.86 0.46
N LYS A 240 -0.37 5.27 1.47
CA LYS A 240 -1.69 4.64 1.37
C LYS A 240 -2.74 5.74 1.45
N LEU A 241 -3.18 6.18 0.28
CA LEU A 241 -4.11 7.27 0.08
C LEU A 241 -5.55 6.77 0.19
N ARG A 242 -6.38 7.49 0.93
CA ARG A 242 -7.83 7.31 1.03
C ARG A 242 -8.53 8.40 0.22
N VAL A 243 -9.41 7.99 -0.66
CA VAL A 243 -10.17 8.86 -1.55
C VAL A 243 -11.63 8.55 -1.41
N ASP A 244 -12.44 9.58 -1.18
CA ASP A 244 -13.90 9.47 -1.15
C ASP A 244 -14.44 8.84 -2.46
N GLN A 245 -15.33 7.87 -2.35
CA GLN A 245 -15.84 7.12 -3.50
C GLN A 245 -16.57 8.02 -4.50
N GLY A 246 -17.33 9.00 -4.02
CA GLY A 246 -18.06 9.95 -4.85
C GLY A 246 -17.14 10.90 -5.63
N ARG A 247 -15.88 11.07 -5.18
CA ARG A 247 -14.86 11.91 -5.82
C ARG A 247 -13.75 11.12 -6.50
N SER A 248 -13.85 9.80 -6.56
CA SER A 248 -12.81 8.92 -7.10
C SER A 248 -12.92 8.68 -8.61
N ALA A 249 -13.80 9.38 -9.31
CA ALA A 249 -13.94 9.23 -10.76
C ALA A 249 -12.63 9.58 -11.46
N GLY A 250 -12.14 8.67 -12.33
CA GLY A 250 -10.86 8.82 -13.00
C GLY A 250 -9.63 8.38 -12.22
N LEU A 251 -9.77 7.90 -10.97
CA LEU A 251 -8.67 7.34 -10.19
C LEU A 251 -8.11 6.09 -10.88
N ALA A 252 -6.85 6.18 -11.32
CA ALA A 252 -6.16 5.12 -12.07
C ALA A 252 -4.67 5.08 -11.74
N PRO A 253 -3.99 3.94 -11.93
CA PRO A 253 -2.54 3.86 -11.86
C PRO A 253 -1.88 4.81 -12.88
N GLY A 254 -0.72 5.36 -12.51
CA GLY A 254 0.07 6.26 -13.35
C GLY A 254 -0.27 7.75 -13.22
N LEU A 255 -1.33 8.13 -12.50
CA LEU A 255 -1.64 9.52 -12.23
C LEU A 255 -0.50 10.19 -11.45
N VAL A 256 -0.15 11.41 -11.86
CA VAL A 256 0.83 12.25 -11.15
C VAL A 256 0.24 12.69 -9.82
N ALA A 257 1.05 12.60 -8.78
CA ALA A 257 0.68 12.96 -7.42
C ALA A 257 1.59 14.05 -6.86
N ARG A 258 1.01 14.99 -6.15
CA ARG A 258 1.70 15.92 -5.27
C ARG A 258 1.44 15.48 -3.83
N ILE A 259 2.50 15.22 -3.10
CA ILE A 259 2.45 14.68 -1.73
C ILE A 259 2.98 15.76 -0.79
N ALA A 260 2.21 16.14 0.20
CA ALA A 260 2.59 17.05 1.26
C ALA A 260 2.59 16.27 2.59
N LEU A 261 3.78 16.10 3.20
CA LEU A 261 3.93 15.44 4.49
C LEU A 261 3.64 16.45 5.61
N ARG A 262 2.92 16.04 6.65
CA ARG A 262 2.63 16.93 7.79
C ARG A 262 3.87 17.34 8.58
N SER A 263 4.91 16.51 8.57
CA SER A 263 6.20 16.85 9.21
C SER A 263 6.99 17.92 8.47
N ARG A 264 6.61 18.23 7.21
CA ARG A 264 7.34 19.16 6.32
C ARG A 264 6.40 20.17 5.69
N PRO A 265 5.88 21.11 6.49
CA PRO A 265 4.93 22.11 5.98
C PRO A 265 5.61 22.96 4.89
N GLY A 266 4.89 23.13 3.76
CA GLY A 266 5.39 23.91 2.62
C GLY A 266 6.27 23.16 1.62
N GLU A 267 6.68 21.92 1.90
CA GLU A 267 7.38 21.05 0.95
C GLU A 267 6.36 20.16 0.21
N THR A 268 6.44 20.17 -1.11
CA THR A 268 5.62 19.30 -1.98
C THR A 268 6.52 18.32 -2.68
N LEU A 269 6.28 17.03 -2.46
CA LEU A 269 7.01 15.92 -3.05
C LEU A 269 6.25 15.40 -4.27
N ALA A 270 6.99 15.02 -5.30
CA ALA A 270 6.43 14.39 -6.49
C ALA A 270 6.28 12.88 -6.28
N GLY A 271 5.24 12.33 -6.87
CA GLY A 271 4.98 10.91 -6.86
C GLY A 271 3.97 10.48 -7.92
N LYS A 272 3.65 9.20 -7.94
CA LYS A 272 2.70 8.61 -8.88
C LYS A 272 1.85 7.56 -8.21
N VAL A 273 0.59 7.44 -8.65
CA VAL A 273 -0.26 6.32 -8.26
C VAL A 273 0.34 5.03 -8.82
N ALA A 274 0.88 4.19 -7.93
CA ALA A 274 1.45 2.90 -8.29
C ALA A 274 0.36 1.84 -8.48
N ARG A 275 -0.66 1.87 -7.62
CA ARG A 275 -1.75 0.89 -7.60
C ARG A 275 -3.02 1.51 -7.02
N VAL A 276 -4.16 1.11 -7.55
CA VAL A 276 -5.49 1.36 -6.97
C VAL A 276 -6.03 0.02 -6.51
N GLU A 277 -6.48 -0.06 -5.28
CA GLU A 277 -7.08 -1.28 -4.75
C GLU A 277 -8.47 -1.51 -5.35
N LEU A 278 -8.74 -2.76 -5.69
CA LEU A 278 -10.05 -3.15 -6.23
C LEU A 278 -11.13 -3.16 -5.14
N LEU A 279 -10.73 -3.47 -3.90
CA LEU A 279 -11.63 -3.49 -2.76
C LEU A 279 -11.76 -2.08 -2.19
N ALA A 280 -12.98 -1.57 -2.14
CA ALA A 280 -13.32 -0.35 -1.43
C ALA A 280 -13.77 -0.68 0.01
N ASP A 281 -13.55 0.25 0.93
CA ASP A 281 -14.07 0.14 2.28
C ASP A 281 -15.58 0.47 2.27
N SER A 282 -16.40 -0.50 2.63
CA SER A 282 -17.87 -0.34 2.62
C SER A 282 -18.41 0.44 3.84
N VAL A 283 -17.56 0.66 4.85
CA VAL A 283 -17.95 1.39 6.07
C VAL A 283 -17.62 2.88 5.93
N THR A 284 -16.41 3.17 5.42
CA THR A 284 -15.94 4.56 5.24
C THR A 284 -16.30 5.12 3.86
N GLU A 285 -16.79 4.28 2.93
CA GLU A 285 -17.07 4.61 1.54
C GLU A 285 -15.83 5.20 0.82
N GLU A 286 -14.64 4.70 1.16
CA GLU A 286 -13.36 5.16 0.61
C GLU A 286 -12.77 4.12 -0.35
N ARG A 287 -12.07 4.61 -1.36
CA ARG A 287 -11.20 3.83 -2.24
C ARG A 287 -9.75 4.06 -1.85
N LEU A 288 -8.98 2.97 -1.86
CA LEU A 288 -7.57 3.00 -1.51
C LEU A 288 -6.69 3.07 -2.77
N ALA A 289 -5.73 3.98 -2.74
CA ALA A 289 -4.69 4.08 -3.77
C ALA A 289 -3.31 4.13 -3.11
N MET A 290 -2.36 3.39 -3.67
CA MET A 290 -0.97 3.41 -3.23
C MET A 290 -0.18 4.37 -4.10
N VAL A 291 0.36 5.42 -3.48
CA VAL A 291 1.11 6.47 -4.16
C VAL A 291 2.59 6.33 -3.81
N ALA A 292 3.39 6.01 -4.81
CA ALA A 292 4.84 5.92 -4.66
C ALA A 292 5.48 7.30 -4.79
N PHE A 293 6.53 7.55 -4.00
CA PHE A 293 7.36 8.73 -4.15
C PHE A 293 8.27 8.58 -5.38
N ASP A 294 8.45 9.62 -6.19
CA ASP A 294 9.45 9.62 -7.26
C ASP A 294 10.87 9.63 -6.66
N ALA A 295 11.07 10.38 -5.57
CA ALA A 295 12.27 10.38 -4.75
C ALA A 295 11.85 10.39 -3.28
N LEU A 296 12.25 9.36 -2.54
CA LEU A 296 11.93 9.27 -1.12
C LEU A 296 12.87 10.18 -0.33
N PRO A 297 12.37 11.18 0.40
CA PRO A 297 13.20 12.05 1.22
C PRO A 297 13.69 11.31 2.46
N ALA A 298 14.89 11.67 2.94
CA ALA A 298 15.45 11.09 4.16
C ALA A 298 14.60 11.47 5.39
N GLY A 299 14.46 10.55 6.34
CA GLY A 299 13.78 10.77 7.63
C GLY A 299 12.26 10.73 7.59
N VAL A 300 11.65 10.20 6.53
CA VAL A 300 10.21 9.90 6.50
C VAL A 300 9.92 8.71 7.39
N SER A 301 8.93 8.85 8.25
CA SER A 301 8.53 7.81 9.20
C SER A 301 7.32 7.02 8.70
N VAL A 302 7.33 5.70 8.96
CA VAL A 302 6.11 4.89 8.78
C VAL A 302 5.05 5.37 9.77
N GLY A 303 3.82 5.51 9.30
CA GLY A 303 2.72 6.06 10.11
C GLY A 303 2.52 7.56 9.94
N GLU A 304 3.39 8.26 9.23
CA GLU A 304 3.28 9.69 9.00
C GLU A 304 2.09 10.02 8.09
N MET A 305 1.37 11.08 8.43
CA MET A 305 0.22 11.53 7.64
C MET A 305 0.67 12.39 6.47
N ALA A 306 0.06 12.17 5.33
CA ALA A 306 0.30 12.89 4.09
C ALA A 306 -1.01 13.35 3.45
N GLU A 307 -0.99 14.56 2.89
CA GLU A 307 -2.03 15.07 2.01
C GLU A 307 -1.57 14.85 0.56
N VAL A 308 -2.44 14.26 -0.26
CA VAL A 308 -2.09 13.93 -1.62
C VAL A 308 -3.11 14.51 -2.58
N THR A 309 -2.60 15.23 -3.57
CA THR A 309 -3.41 15.74 -4.68
C THR A 309 -3.00 15.00 -5.96
N LEU A 310 -3.93 14.27 -6.55
CA LEU A 310 -3.74 13.56 -7.81
C LEU A 310 -4.22 14.41 -8.97
N GLN A 311 -3.41 14.53 -10.01
CA GLN A 311 -3.74 15.27 -11.22
C GLN A 311 -4.41 14.34 -12.22
N LEU A 312 -5.64 14.66 -12.60
CA LEU A 312 -6.33 13.99 -13.69
C LEU A 312 -5.94 14.62 -15.04
N PRO A 313 -6.10 13.91 -16.15
CA PRO A 313 -5.91 14.49 -17.48
C PRO A 313 -6.79 15.73 -17.64
N ALA A 314 -6.22 16.80 -18.23
CA ALA A 314 -6.97 18.00 -18.52
C ALA A 314 -8.13 17.70 -19.50
N THR A 315 -9.26 18.36 -19.28
CA THR A 315 -10.43 18.25 -20.17
C THR A 315 -10.15 18.86 -21.55
N ALA A 316 -11.03 18.56 -22.50
CA ALA A 316 -11.05 19.31 -23.75
C ALA A 316 -11.33 20.79 -23.47
N GLU A 317 -10.87 21.65 -24.37
CA GLU A 317 -11.12 23.09 -24.30
C GLU A 317 -12.61 23.39 -24.33
N SER A 318 -13.08 24.21 -23.42
CA SER A 318 -14.51 24.49 -23.22
C SER A 318 -14.69 25.79 -22.44
N LEU A 319 -15.93 26.28 -22.37
CA LEU A 319 -16.25 27.44 -21.56
C LEU A 319 -16.05 27.12 -20.08
N LEU A 320 -15.42 28.04 -19.38
CA LEU A 320 -15.15 27.97 -17.96
C LEU A 320 -15.93 29.03 -17.19
N LEU A 321 -16.51 28.61 -16.08
CA LEU A 321 -17.21 29.46 -15.13
C LEU A 321 -16.64 29.30 -13.75
N PRO A 322 -16.49 30.36 -12.95
CA PRO A 322 -16.28 30.21 -11.52
C PRO A 322 -17.49 29.54 -10.86
N ASN A 323 -17.24 28.60 -9.96
CA ASN A 323 -18.32 27.93 -9.22
C ASN A 323 -19.25 28.93 -8.49
N ALA A 324 -18.72 30.07 -8.04
CA ALA A 324 -19.49 31.15 -7.40
C ALA A 324 -20.52 31.80 -8.33
N ALA A 325 -20.40 31.68 -9.68
CA ALA A 325 -21.35 32.20 -10.62
C ALA A 325 -22.56 31.29 -10.88
N LEU A 326 -22.46 30.03 -10.40
CA LEU A 326 -23.51 29.04 -10.60
C LEU A 326 -24.65 29.25 -9.58
N VAL A 327 -25.85 29.29 -10.08
CA VAL A 327 -27.07 29.43 -9.26
C VAL A 327 -28.12 28.39 -9.68
N GLN A 328 -28.94 27.99 -8.74
CA GLN A 328 -30.09 27.16 -9.01
C GLN A 328 -31.35 28.06 -9.10
N HIS A 329 -32.02 28.04 -10.24
CA HIS A 329 -33.23 28.80 -10.48
C HIS A 329 -34.30 27.86 -11.05
N GLU A 330 -35.44 27.83 -10.40
CA GLU A 330 -36.59 26.93 -10.75
C GLU A 330 -36.18 25.46 -10.96
N GLY A 331 -35.29 24.94 -10.07
CA GLY A 331 -34.79 23.56 -10.17
C GLY A 331 -33.73 23.29 -11.22
N THR A 332 -33.32 24.31 -11.97
CA THR A 332 -32.30 24.22 -13.03
C THR A 332 -31.03 24.97 -12.63
N THR A 333 -29.87 24.34 -12.83
CA THR A 333 -28.59 24.98 -12.61
C THR A 333 -28.22 25.84 -13.81
N GLY A 334 -27.76 27.06 -13.57
CA GLY A 334 -27.40 28.00 -14.62
C GLY A 334 -26.66 29.22 -14.10
N VAL A 335 -26.52 30.23 -14.97
CA VAL A 335 -25.89 31.52 -14.67
C VAL A 335 -26.79 32.69 -15.08
N TRP A 336 -26.66 33.79 -14.35
CA TRP A 336 -27.27 35.05 -14.78
C TRP A 336 -26.33 35.79 -15.72
N ARG A 337 -26.67 35.85 -17.03
CA ARG A 337 -25.93 36.57 -18.02
C ARG A 337 -26.44 38.01 -18.12
N LEU A 338 -25.52 38.94 -18.23
CA LEU A 338 -25.79 40.34 -18.40
C LEU A 338 -25.61 40.75 -19.88
N VAL A 339 -26.70 41.15 -20.55
CA VAL A 339 -26.69 41.62 -21.94
C VAL A 339 -27.36 42.99 -21.99
N ASN A 340 -26.64 44.01 -22.43
CA ASN A 340 -27.14 45.37 -22.55
C ASN A 340 -27.80 45.94 -21.27
N GLY A 341 -27.30 45.53 -20.10
CA GLY A 341 -27.83 45.94 -18.81
C GLY A 341 -29.04 45.12 -18.29
N GLU A 342 -29.53 44.15 -19.05
CA GLU A 342 -30.61 43.26 -18.65
C GLU A 342 -30.06 41.88 -18.22
N LEU A 343 -30.66 41.30 -17.17
CA LEU A 343 -30.35 39.93 -16.69
C LEU A 343 -31.20 38.90 -17.41
N GLY A 344 -30.52 37.92 -17.98
CA GLY A 344 -31.13 36.69 -18.53
C GLY A 344 -30.57 35.43 -17.84
N PHE A 345 -31.42 34.52 -17.42
CA PHE A 345 -30.97 33.24 -16.89
C PHE A 345 -30.61 32.29 -18.03
N VAL A 346 -29.42 31.70 -17.98
CA VAL A 346 -28.93 30.74 -18.98
C VAL A 346 -28.67 29.42 -18.27
N PRO A 347 -29.46 28.36 -18.56
CA PRO A 347 -29.22 27.05 -18.02
C PRO A 347 -27.93 26.45 -18.61
N VAL A 348 -27.11 25.82 -17.76
CA VAL A 348 -25.85 25.21 -18.17
C VAL A 348 -25.78 23.76 -17.68
N THR A 349 -25.12 22.89 -18.48
CA THR A 349 -24.75 21.56 -18.08
C THR A 349 -23.31 21.59 -17.60
N LEU A 350 -23.10 21.15 -16.35
CA LEU A 350 -21.79 21.18 -15.73
C LEU A 350 -20.98 19.94 -16.10
N GLY A 351 -19.68 20.13 -16.31
CA GLY A 351 -18.69 19.10 -16.50
C GLY A 351 -17.75 18.97 -15.31
N ALA A 352 -16.46 18.83 -15.60
CA ALA A 352 -15.41 18.72 -14.61
C ALA A 352 -15.25 20.01 -13.79
N GLN A 353 -14.86 19.86 -12.53
CA GLN A 353 -14.55 20.97 -11.62
C GLN A 353 -13.06 20.91 -11.25
N GLY A 354 -12.41 22.07 -11.25
CA GLY A 354 -11.06 22.25 -10.72
C GLY A 354 -11.07 22.60 -9.23
N LEU A 355 -9.99 22.30 -8.51
CA LEU A 355 -9.82 22.74 -7.13
C LEU A 355 -9.64 24.26 -7.00
N ASP A 356 -9.30 24.93 -8.10
CA ASP A 356 -9.24 26.39 -8.22
C ASP A 356 -10.64 27.05 -8.24
N GLY A 357 -11.70 26.24 -8.21
CA GLY A 357 -13.09 26.71 -8.29
C GLY A 357 -13.58 26.96 -9.71
N SER A 358 -12.83 26.61 -10.75
CA SER A 358 -13.31 26.65 -12.13
C SER A 358 -14.19 25.45 -12.46
N VAL A 359 -15.26 25.67 -13.22
CA VAL A 359 -16.21 24.63 -13.62
C VAL A 359 -16.36 24.64 -15.13
N GLN A 360 -16.24 23.47 -15.74
CA GLN A 360 -16.44 23.25 -17.17
C GLN A 360 -17.92 23.29 -17.53
N VAL A 361 -18.27 23.94 -18.61
CA VAL A 361 -19.60 23.88 -19.21
C VAL A 361 -19.60 22.91 -20.38
N LEU A 362 -20.46 21.89 -20.32
CA LEU A 362 -20.59 20.86 -21.35
C LEU A 362 -21.62 21.28 -22.41
N GLY A 363 -21.20 21.24 -23.68
CA GLY A 363 -22.05 21.51 -24.85
C GLY A 363 -22.44 22.98 -25.02
N PRO A 364 -23.14 23.33 -26.12
CA PRO A 364 -23.70 24.64 -26.27
C PRO A 364 -24.86 24.80 -25.26
N PRO A 365 -24.76 25.75 -24.32
CA PRO A 365 -25.81 25.98 -23.36
C PRO A 365 -27.09 26.40 -24.09
N LYS A 366 -28.22 25.83 -23.70
CA LYS A 366 -29.51 26.30 -24.20
C LYS A 366 -29.67 27.75 -23.78
N GLY A 367 -29.44 28.69 -24.73
CA GLY A 367 -29.48 30.13 -24.47
C GLY A 367 -28.24 30.91 -24.88
N GLY A 368 -27.22 30.23 -25.47
CA GLY A 368 -26.13 30.89 -26.19
C GLY A 368 -25.14 31.62 -25.29
N LEU A 369 -24.55 30.92 -24.30
CA LEU A 369 -23.39 31.44 -23.56
C LEU A 369 -22.13 31.31 -24.44
N ASN A 370 -21.40 32.40 -24.60
CA ASN A 370 -20.20 32.47 -25.42
C ASN A 370 -19.01 32.99 -24.61
N GLU A 371 -17.81 32.76 -25.12
CA GLU A 371 -16.61 33.40 -24.59
C GLU A 371 -16.74 34.93 -24.60
N GLY A 372 -16.33 35.57 -23.52
CA GLY A 372 -16.44 37.02 -23.36
C GLY A 372 -17.78 37.50 -22.79
N ASP A 373 -18.80 36.64 -22.69
CA ASP A 373 -20.06 36.97 -22.05
C ASP A 373 -19.84 37.39 -20.60
N THR A 374 -20.57 38.41 -20.14
CA THR A 374 -20.52 38.86 -18.75
C THR A 374 -21.59 38.13 -17.93
N VAL A 375 -21.17 37.47 -16.85
CA VAL A 375 -22.06 36.73 -15.95
C VAL A 375 -21.94 37.25 -14.52
N VAL A 376 -23.02 37.13 -13.74
CA VAL A 376 -23.00 37.55 -12.32
C VAL A 376 -22.22 36.52 -11.51
N LEU A 377 -21.21 37.00 -10.82
CA LEU A 377 -20.40 36.21 -9.90
C LEU A 377 -21.02 36.14 -8.49
N TYR A 378 -21.51 37.31 -8.02
CA TYR A 378 -22.13 37.44 -6.69
C TYR A 378 -23.25 38.46 -6.70
N SER A 379 -24.27 38.24 -5.91
CA SER A 379 -25.42 39.15 -5.75
C SER A 379 -25.81 39.29 -4.29
N GLN A 380 -26.14 40.50 -3.85
CA GLN A 380 -26.63 40.76 -2.48
C GLN A 380 -28.02 40.20 -2.21
N SER A 381 -28.81 39.97 -3.24
CA SER A 381 -30.20 39.50 -3.14
C SER A 381 -30.53 38.52 -4.26
N ALA A 382 -31.57 37.73 -4.10
CA ALA A 382 -32.05 36.82 -5.13
C ALA A 382 -32.38 37.60 -6.42
N LEU A 383 -31.80 37.16 -7.54
CA LEU A 383 -32.01 37.77 -8.84
C LEU A 383 -33.26 37.24 -9.52
N LYS A 384 -33.91 38.13 -10.28
CA LYS A 384 -35.03 37.81 -11.18
C LYS A 384 -34.72 38.33 -12.55
N ALA A 385 -35.31 37.72 -13.57
CA ALA A 385 -35.18 38.21 -14.93
C ALA A 385 -35.62 39.70 -15.01
N LYS A 386 -34.83 40.52 -15.74
CA LYS A 386 -35.03 41.98 -15.89
C LYS A 386 -34.96 42.81 -14.60
N ALA A 387 -34.39 42.25 -13.48
CA ALA A 387 -34.15 43.05 -12.29
C ALA A 387 -33.18 44.23 -12.58
N ARG A 388 -33.44 45.37 -11.95
CA ARG A 388 -32.48 46.50 -12.02
C ARG A 388 -31.25 46.16 -11.21
N ILE A 389 -30.07 46.22 -11.82
CA ILE A 389 -28.78 45.91 -11.19
C ILE A 389 -27.84 47.12 -11.25
N ALA A 390 -26.95 47.16 -10.27
CA ALA A 390 -25.79 48.04 -10.27
C ALA A 390 -24.53 47.18 -10.16
N VAL A 391 -23.69 47.21 -11.17
CA VAL A 391 -22.40 46.51 -11.13
C VAL A 391 -21.46 47.29 -10.20
N VAL A 392 -20.88 46.61 -9.23
CA VAL A 392 -19.93 47.16 -8.26
C VAL A 392 -18.70 46.28 -8.17
N ASP A 393 -17.51 46.89 -8.10
CA ASP A 393 -16.23 46.24 -7.90
C ASP A 393 -15.70 46.52 -6.45
N PRO A 394 -15.18 45.51 -5.76
CA PRO A 394 -15.73 44.22 -5.45
C PRO A 394 -16.76 44.32 -4.31
N LEU A 395 -17.78 43.47 -4.29
CA LEU A 395 -18.75 43.38 -3.18
C LEU A 395 -18.15 42.75 -1.91
N VAL A 396 -17.13 41.94 -2.08
CA VAL A 396 -16.35 41.32 -1.01
C VAL A 396 -14.92 41.85 -1.13
N PRO A 397 -14.35 42.49 -0.10
CA PRO A 397 -12.93 42.82 -0.12
C PRO A 397 -12.18 41.51 -0.29
N ALA A 398 -11.17 41.48 -1.16
CA ALA A 398 -10.28 40.35 -1.30
C ALA A 398 -9.73 40.01 0.08
N GLY A 399 -10.32 39.00 0.70
CA GLY A 399 -9.91 38.51 2.01
C GLY A 399 -8.49 38.03 1.89
N GLY A 400 -7.58 38.69 2.58
CA GLY A 400 -6.20 38.24 2.66
C GLY A 400 -6.21 36.81 3.15
N ALA A 401 -5.55 35.93 2.39
CA ALA A 401 -5.14 34.64 2.89
C ALA A 401 -4.25 34.86 4.12
N GLN A 402 -4.73 34.45 5.28
CA GLN A 402 -3.92 34.20 6.48
C GLN A 402 -3.62 32.72 6.57
#